data_537fcc8a7040728b6b0ee0e51fb0dd61
#
_entry.id   537fcc8a7040728b6b0ee0e51fb0dd61
#
_cell.length_a   1.000
_cell.length_b   1.000
_cell.length_c   1.000
_cell.angle_alpha   90.00
_cell.angle_beta   90.00
_cell.angle_gamma   90.00
#
_symmetry.space_group_name_H-M   'P 1'
#
loop_
_entity.id
_entity.type
_entity.pdbx_description
1 polymer ?
#
loop_
_entity_poly.entity_id
_entity_poly.type
_entity_poly.pdbx_seq_one_letter_code
_entity_poly.pdbx_strand_id
1 'polypeptide(L)'
;MNETRPLLLDLYARYPKARLSDYVKLLYQSEFGCGHFAPDDAEGYALLLQELETARPGQHLMEKVGGGYWRVYLRNAEEQGAAPETLYAMFRETARNGHGSRERFRAKLRELEALCKEGLLPFSPGIFQLYWLNYEAAGLPAVHHSQQYRHAYLPSYRVIAENFARFFELFLRIDRILRRTENPLLVAIDGPCAAGKTTLAAQLAACYECSVFHTDDFYLRPEQKTPQRFAQAGGNMDRERLATEVLDPLRRRETVLYRPYSCKTQTVSNGSSVSFRRLNIIEGSYSLHPDLRKYYDLKVVLDIAPEHQWNRLKRRESQKSLEQFRDRWIPLEQQYAKDTKLMDCADLYYPF
;
A
#
# COMPACT_ATOMS: atom_id res chain seq x y z
N MET A 1 5.46 -16.32 14.62
CA MET A 1 4.49 -17.44 14.77
C MET A 1 4.20 -18.04 13.39
N ASN A 2 4.08 -19.34 13.30
CA ASN A 2 3.72 -20.01 12.02
C ASN A 2 2.25 -19.74 11.72
N GLU A 3 1.96 -18.83 10.79
CA GLU A 3 0.58 -18.46 10.40
C GLU A 3 -0.09 -19.51 9.50
N THR A 4 0.66 -20.52 9.02
CA THR A 4 0.18 -21.51 8.04
C THR A 4 -0.95 -22.38 8.60
N ARG A 5 -0.79 -22.87 9.84
CA ARG A 5 -1.75 -23.76 10.48
C ARG A 5 -3.12 -23.09 10.69
N PRO A 6 -3.22 -21.90 11.34
CA PRO A 6 -4.52 -21.22 11.45
C PRO A 6 -5.13 -20.89 10.09
N LEU A 7 -4.33 -20.52 9.08
CA LEU A 7 -4.80 -20.22 7.75
C LEU A 7 -5.47 -21.42 7.08
N LEU A 8 -4.90 -22.62 7.21
CA LEU A 8 -5.45 -23.87 6.63
C LEU A 8 -6.75 -24.30 7.35
N LEU A 9 -6.83 -24.15 8.67
CA LEU A 9 -8.03 -24.46 9.44
C LEU A 9 -9.16 -23.47 9.15
N ASP A 10 -8.85 -22.19 8.96
CA ASP A 10 -9.80 -21.18 8.56
C ASP A 10 -10.35 -21.43 7.15
N LEU A 11 -9.50 -21.85 6.20
CA LEU A 11 -9.95 -22.28 4.86
C LEU A 11 -10.96 -23.43 4.97
N TYR A 12 -10.69 -24.41 5.82
CA TYR A 12 -11.61 -25.54 6.04
C TYR A 12 -12.96 -25.09 6.57
N ALA A 13 -12.96 -24.22 7.58
CA ALA A 13 -14.18 -23.71 8.18
C ALA A 13 -15.04 -22.91 7.19
N ARG A 14 -14.40 -22.05 6.39
CA ARG A 14 -15.11 -21.18 5.42
C ARG A 14 -15.50 -21.86 4.13
N TYR A 15 -14.70 -22.83 3.67
CA TYR A 15 -14.86 -23.47 2.36
C TYR A 15 -14.89 -25.01 2.46
N PRO A 16 -15.89 -25.60 3.10
CA PRO A 16 -15.94 -27.05 3.36
C PRO A 16 -15.98 -27.92 2.09
N LYS A 17 -16.27 -27.35 0.92
CA LYS A 17 -16.21 -28.05 -0.37
C LYS A 17 -14.83 -27.95 -1.05
N ALA A 18 -13.85 -27.30 -0.42
CA ALA A 18 -12.50 -27.20 -0.94
C ALA A 18 -11.82 -28.57 -1.02
N ARG A 19 -11.06 -28.78 -2.09
CA ARG A 19 -10.26 -30.00 -2.31
C ARG A 19 -8.80 -29.72 -1.93
N LEU A 20 -8.00 -30.76 -1.84
CA LEU A 20 -6.58 -30.68 -1.49
C LEU A 20 -5.81 -29.68 -2.38
N SER A 21 -6.11 -29.63 -3.68
CA SER A 21 -5.55 -28.64 -4.60
C SER A 21 -5.86 -27.20 -4.22
N ASP A 22 -7.00 -26.91 -3.58
CA ASP A 22 -7.36 -25.55 -3.14
C ASP A 22 -6.55 -25.10 -1.93
N TYR A 23 -6.19 -26.03 -1.03
CA TYR A 23 -5.26 -25.80 0.08
C TYR A 23 -3.85 -25.54 -0.44
N VAL A 24 -3.39 -26.34 -1.40
CA VAL A 24 -2.09 -26.14 -2.05
C VAL A 24 -2.06 -24.80 -2.79
N LYS A 25 -3.16 -24.40 -3.46
CA LYS A 25 -3.29 -23.08 -4.09
C LYS A 25 -3.17 -21.94 -3.08
N LEU A 26 -3.84 -22.06 -1.92
CA LEU A 26 -3.75 -21.06 -0.85
C LEU A 26 -2.29 -20.91 -0.37
N LEU A 27 -1.62 -22.05 -0.11
CA LEU A 27 -0.22 -22.05 0.29
C LEU A 27 0.72 -21.48 -0.79
N TYR A 28 0.45 -21.79 -2.06
CA TYR A 28 1.17 -21.23 -3.19
C TYR A 28 1.03 -19.71 -3.23
N GLN A 29 -0.18 -19.20 -3.13
CA GLN A 29 -0.46 -17.76 -3.09
C GLN A 29 0.18 -17.09 -1.86
N SER A 30 0.16 -17.76 -0.70
CA SER A 30 0.80 -17.24 0.52
C SER A 30 2.32 -17.19 0.44
N GLU A 31 2.95 -17.86 -0.52
CA GLU A 31 4.40 -17.86 -0.69
C GLU A 31 4.87 -17.04 -1.90
N PHE A 32 4.17 -17.21 -3.04
CA PHE A 32 4.59 -16.63 -4.32
C PHE A 32 3.69 -15.50 -4.81
N GLY A 33 2.60 -15.20 -4.07
CA GLY A 33 1.61 -14.23 -4.56
C GLY A 33 1.00 -14.71 -5.88
N CYS A 34 1.14 -13.89 -6.92
CA CYS A 34 0.55 -14.13 -8.24
C CYS A 34 1.56 -13.99 -9.39
N GLY A 35 2.87 -13.91 -9.11
CA GLY A 35 3.89 -13.52 -10.09
C GLY A 35 3.92 -14.31 -11.41
N HIS A 36 3.43 -15.55 -11.41
CA HIS A 36 3.37 -16.41 -12.59
C HIS A 36 2.10 -16.21 -13.46
N PHE A 37 1.15 -15.37 -13.02
CA PHE A 37 -0.11 -15.09 -13.70
C PHE A 37 -0.26 -13.63 -14.16
N ALA A 38 0.80 -12.85 -14.14
CA ALA A 38 0.77 -11.50 -14.68
C ALA A 38 1.17 -11.57 -16.17
N PRO A 39 0.21 -11.73 -17.12
CA PRO A 39 0.50 -11.57 -18.52
C PRO A 39 0.86 -10.12 -18.83
N ASP A 40 1.42 -9.88 -19.99
CA ASP A 40 1.76 -8.53 -20.46
C ASP A 40 0.56 -7.58 -20.40
N ASP A 41 0.85 -6.31 -20.14
CA ASP A 41 -0.08 -5.31 -19.60
C ASP A 41 -1.46 -5.23 -20.27
N ALA A 42 -1.55 -5.26 -21.60
CA ALA A 42 -2.82 -5.10 -22.31
C ALA A 42 -3.73 -6.34 -22.23
N GLU A 43 -3.17 -7.54 -22.39
CA GLU A 43 -3.92 -8.79 -22.36
C GLU A 43 -4.44 -9.08 -20.95
N GLY A 44 -3.60 -8.89 -19.92
CA GLY A 44 -4.01 -9.12 -18.54
C GLY A 44 -5.11 -8.18 -18.07
N TYR A 45 -5.08 -6.94 -18.51
CA TYR A 45 -6.15 -5.97 -18.22
C TYR A 45 -7.45 -6.34 -18.93
N ALA A 46 -7.39 -6.74 -20.21
CA ALA A 46 -8.56 -7.19 -20.95
C ALA A 46 -9.24 -8.42 -20.31
N LEU A 47 -8.44 -9.39 -19.84
CA LEU A 47 -8.94 -10.55 -19.09
C LEU A 47 -9.61 -10.15 -17.76
N LEU A 48 -9.08 -9.15 -17.06
CA LEU A 48 -9.72 -8.63 -15.84
C LEU A 48 -11.09 -8.02 -16.14
N LEU A 49 -11.21 -7.21 -17.20
CA LEU A 49 -12.47 -6.60 -17.61
C LEU A 49 -13.51 -7.68 -17.98
N GLN A 50 -13.11 -8.67 -18.78
CA GLN A 50 -13.99 -9.80 -19.14
C GLN A 50 -14.45 -10.59 -17.90
N GLU A 51 -13.57 -10.81 -16.93
CA GLU A 51 -13.94 -11.49 -15.67
C GLU A 51 -14.93 -10.66 -14.85
N LEU A 52 -14.74 -9.33 -14.80
CA LEU A 52 -15.66 -8.42 -14.09
C LEU A 52 -17.09 -8.46 -14.62
N GLU A 53 -17.30 -8.67 -15.93
CA GLU A 53 -18.64 -8.76 -16.52
C GLU A 53 -19.47 -9.92 -15.90
N THR A 54 -18.81 -11.02 -15.57
CA THR A 54 -19.44 -12.24 -15.04
C THR A 54 -19.21 -12.46 -13.54
N ALA A 55 -18.35 -11.65 -12.92
CA ALA A 55 -17.99 -11.75 -11.52
C ALA A 55 -19.21 -11.58 -10.60
N ARG A 56 -19.29 -12.42 -9.58
CA ARG A 56 -20.31 -12.31 -8.52
C ARG A 56 -19.66 -11.79 -7.24
N PRO A 57 -20.42 -11.12 -6.37
CA PRO A 57 -19.91 -10.71 -5.07
C PRO A 57 -19.42 -11.93 -4.27
N GLY A 58 -18.23 -11.82 -3.71
CA GLY A 58 -17.71 -12.75 -2.72
C GLY A 58 -18.31 -12.48 -1.33
N GLN A 59 -18.02 -13.36 -0.36
CA GLN A 59 -18.47 -13.15 1.03
C GLN A 59 -17.85 -11.93 1.70
N HIS A 60 -16.67 -11.54 1.25
CA HIS A 60 -15.89 -10.42 1.81
C HIS A 60 -15.29 -9.58 0.70
N LEU A 61 -14.98 -8.32 1.01
CA LEU A 61 -14.21 -7.46 0.10
C LEU A 61 -12.80 -8.00 -0.11
N MET A 62 -12.15 -8.38 1.00
CA MET A 62 -10.78 -8.89 1.00
C MET A 62 -10.65 -10.10 1.95
N GLU A 63 -9.73 -11.00 1.60
CA GLU A 63 -9.40 -12.21 2.36
C GLU A 63 -7.89 -12.36 2.48
N LYS A 64 -7.39 -12.49 3.72
CA LYS A 64 -5.96 -12.73 3.98
C LYS A 64 -5.57 -14.14 3.53
N VAL A 65 -4.49 -14.26 2.76
CA VAL A 65 -3.95 -15.55 2.32
C VAL A 65 -2.60 -15.90 2.96
N GLY A 66 -2.10 -15.04 3.86
CA GLY A 66 -0.83 -15.21 4.55
C GLY A 66 0.37 -14.79 3.70
N GLY A 67 1.57 -14.82 4.29
CA GLY A 67 2.82 -14.44 3.60
C GLY A 67 2.87 -12.98 3.13
N GLY A 68 2.03 -12.11 3.68
CA GLY A 68 1.93 -10.71 3.24
C GLY A 68 1.04 -10.51 2.00
N TYR A 69 0.15 -11.45 1.69
CA TYR A 69 -0.75 -11.36 0.55
C TYR A 69 -2.23 -11.43 0.95
N TRP A 70 -3.09 -10.81 0.11
CA TRP A 70 -4.53 -10.74 0.26
C TRP A 70 -5.22 -11.01 -1.07
N ARG A 71 -6.39 -11.64 -1.04
CA ARG A 71 -7.32 -11.70 -2.17
C ARG A 71 -8.26 -10.51 -2.09
N VAL A 72 -8.43 -9.78 -3.19
CA VAL A 72 -9.46 -8.75 -3.35
C VAL A 72 -10.49 -9.27 -4.32
N TYR A 73 -11.74 -9.38 -3.86
CA TYR A 73 -12.85 -9.86 -4.70
C TYR A 73 -13.32 -8.75 -5.62
N LEU A 74 -13.29 -9.04 -6.93
CA LEU A 74 -13.41 -8.02 -7.98
C LEU A 74 -14.75 -7.27 -7.94
N ARG A 75 -15.87 -8.02 -7.87
CA ARG A 75 -17.20 -7.42 -7.84
C ARG A 75 -17.42 -6.57 -6.58
N ASN A 76 -17.01 -7.07 -5.42
CA ASN A 76 -17.12 -6.31 -4.16
C ASN A 76 -16.31 -5.02 -4.20
N ALA A 77 -15.10 -5.07 -4.78
CA ALA A 77 -14.23 -3.90 -4.90
C ALA A 77 -14.83 -2.86 -5.86
N GLU A 78 -15.33 -3.29 -7.02
CA GLU A 78 -16.00 -2.44 -8.00
C GLU A 78 -17.24 -1.76 -7.41
N GLU A 79 -18.11 -2.52 -6.71
CA GLU A 79 -19.30 -1.98 -6.04
C GLU A 79 -18.94 -0.95 -4.96
N GLN A 80 -17.79 -1.11 -4.30
CA GLN A 80 -17.26 -0.13 -3.35
C GLN A 80 -16.51 1.01 -4.03
N GLY A 81 -16.37 0.96 -5.33
CA GLY A 81 -15.85 2.09 -6.08
C GLY A 81 -14.40 1.94 -6.55
N ALA A 82 -13.79 0.77 -6.47
CA ALA A 82 -12.49 0.54 -7.11
C ALA A 82 -12.60 0.67 -8.64
N ALA A 83 -11.62 1.32 -9.24
CA ALA A 83 -11.47 1.31 -10.69
C ALA A 83 -10.78 0.02 -11.15
N PRO A 84 -11.21 -0.60 -12.26
CA PRO A 84 -10.54 -1.78 -12.81
C PRO A 84 -9.04 -1.56 -13.05
N GLU A 85 -8.67 -0.37 -13.53
CA GLU A 85 -7.29 0.06 -13.75
C GLU A 85 -6.46 0.00 -12.47
N THR A 86 -7.02 0.48 -11.37
CA THR A 86 -6.38 0.49 -10.04
C THR A 86 -6.19 -0.93 -9.52
N LEU A 87 -7.24 -1.77 -9.62
CA LEU A 87 -7.16 -3.18 -9.22
C LEU A 87 -6.10 -3.93 -10.04
N TYR A 88 -6.05 -3.68 -11.34
CA TYR A 88 -5.05 -4.30 -12.20
C TYR A 88 -3.62 -3.81 -11.87
N ALA A 89 -3.45 -2.51 -11.63
CA ALA A 89 -2.16 -1.95 -11.26
C ALA A 89 -1.62 -2.54 -9.95
N MET A 90 -2.47 -2.66 -8.91
CA MET A 90 -2.09 -3.32 -7.64
C MET A 90 -1.66 -4.77 -7.85
N PHE A 91 -2.41 -5.52 -8.65
CA PHE A 91 -2.10 -6.90 -8.99
C PHE A 91 -0.77 -7.02 -9.72
N ARG A 92 -0.54 -6.20 -10.75
CA ARG A 92 0.69 -6.14 -11.53
C ARG A 92 1.90 -5.79 -10.67
N GLU A 93 1.80 -4.76 -9.84
CA GLU A 93 2.88 -4.37 -8.92
C GLU A 93 3.17 -5.46 -7.89
N THR A 94 2.14 -6.16 -7.39
CA THR A 94 2.31 -7.31 -6.51
C THR A 94 3.06 -8.43 -7.22
N ALA A 95 2.73 -8.72 -8.48
CA ALA A 95 3.37 -9.77 -9.27
C ALA A 95 4.86 -9.46 -9.53
N ARG A 96 5.18 -8.21 -9.87
CA ARG A 96 6.55 -7.74 -10.14
C ARG A 96 7.46 -7.80 -8.92
N ASN A 97 6.90 -7.59 -7.73
CA ASN A 97 7.64 -7.51 -6.47
C ASN A 97 7.52 -8.79 -5.61
N GLY A 98 6.93 -9.86 -6.14
CA GLY A 98 6.76 -11.12 -5.42
C GLY A 98 8.09 -11.86 -5.21
N HIS A 99 8.35 -12.30 -3.98
CA HIS A 99 9.57 -13.03 -3.60
C HIS A 99 9.22 -14.28 -2.83
N GLY A 100 9.00 -15.39 -3.54
CA GLY A 100 8.74 -16.69 -2.95
C GLY A 100 9.98 -17.59 -2.88
N SER A 101 9.97 -18.56 -1.96
CA SER A 101 11.00 -19.58 -1.84
C SER A 101 10.37 -20.97 -1.91
N ARG A 102 10.91 -21.84 -2.78
CA ARG A 102 10.49 -23.25 -2.86
C ARG A 102 10.69 -23.99 -1.55
N GLU A 103 11.70 -23.63 -0.81
CA GLU A 103 11.99 -24.24 0.51
C GLU A 103 10.90 -23.86 1.53
N ARG A 104 10.55 -22.58 1.65
CA ARG A 104 9.46 -22.12 2.51
C ARG A 104 8.13 -22.70 2.08
N PHE A 105 7.88 -22.81 0.77
CA PHE A 105 6.67 -23.45 0.27
C PHE A 105 6.57 -24.90 0.67
N ARG A 106 7.67 -25.69 0.56
CA ARG A 106 7.72 -27.08 1.05
C ARG A 106 7.48 -27.17 2.57
N ALA A 107 7.97 -26.20 3.34
CA ALA A 107 7.70 -26.14 4.77
C ALA A 107 6.19 -25.95 5.07
N LYS A 108 5.51 -25.09 4.32
CA LYS A 108 4.04 -24.91 4.40
C LYS A 108 3.28 -26.17 4.01
N LEU A 109 3.73 -26.90 2.98
CA LEU A 109 3.13 -28.17 2.57
C LEU A 109 3.31 -29.26 3.62
N ARG A 110 4.45 -29.29 4.35
CA ARG A 110 4.62 -30.20 5.49
C ARG A 110 3.64 -29.92 6.64
N GLU A 111 3.30 -28.66 6.86
CA GLU A 111 2.27 -28.29 7.84
C GLU A 111 0.87 -28.78 7.40
N LEU A 112 0.55 -28.70 6.12
CA LEU A 112 -0.67 -29.27 5.55
C LEU A 112 -0.72 -30.80 5.75
N GLU A 113 0.41 -31.50 5.51
CA GLU A 113 0.54 -32.92 5.78
C GLU A 113 0.30 -33.27 7.25
N ALA A 114 0.89 -32.51 8.15
CA ALA A 114 0.72 -32.70 9.60
C ALA A 114 -0.75 -32.61 10.01
N LEU A 115 -1.50 -31.59 9.51
CA LEU A 115 -2.90 -31.44 9.78
C LEU A 115 -3.76 -32.60 9.22
N CYS A 116 -3.38 -33.19 8.07
CA CYS A 116 -4.01 -34.40 7.54
C CYS A 116 -3.74 -35.61 8.44
N LYS A 117 -2.51 -35.80 8.94
CA LYS A 117 -2.15 -36.90 9.86
C LYS A 117 -2.84 -36.78 11.21
N GLU A 118 -3.06 -35.56 11.70
CA GLU A 118 -3.79 -35.27 12.93
C GLU A 118 -5.32 -35.41 12.79
N GLY A 119 -5.83 -35.62 11.58
CA GLY A 119 -7.27 -35.72 11.31
C GLY A 119 -8.04 -34.38 11.44
N LEU A 120 -7.33 -33.26 11.41
CA LEU A 120 -7.93 -31.92 11.51
C LEU A 120 -8.42 -31.38 10.16
N LEU A 121 -8.04 -32.03 9.06
CA LEU A 121 -8.55 -31.76 7.72
C LEU A 121 -9.18 -33.01 7.12
N PRO A 122 -10.15 -32.87 6.17
CA PRO A 122 -10.94 -33.98 5.64
C PRO A 122 -10.20 -34.84 4.59
N PHE A 123 -8.85 -34.92 4.71
CA PHE A 123 -8.01 -35.67 3.77
C PHE A 123 -7.24 -36.76 4.53
N SER A 124 -7.28 -37.99 4.03
CA SER A 124 -6.45 -39.03 4.61
C SER A 124 -4.97 -38.81 4.28
N PRO A 125 -4.05 -39.24 5.15
CA PRO A 125 -2.61 -39.13 4.89
C PRO A 125 -2.19 -39.78 3.56
N GLY A 126 -2.82 -40.89 3.15
CA GLY A 126 -2.53 -41.56 1.88
C GLY A 126 -2.91 -40.71 0.66
N ILE A 127 -4.07 -40.03 0.69
CA ILE A 127 -4.46 -39.11 -0.37
C ILE A 127 -3.48 -37.95 -0.49
N PHE A 128 -3.05 -37.39 0.64
CA PHE A 128 -2.04 -36.33 0.64
C PHE A 128 -0.71 -36.80 0.05
N GLN A 129 -0.23 -37.97 0.46
CA GLN A 129 1.03 -38.56 -0.04
C GLN A 129 1.02 -38.75 -1.56
N LEU A 130 -0.06 -39.32 -2.10
CA LEU A 130 -0.20 -39.53 -3.55
C LEU A 130 -0.20 -38.18 -4.29
N TYR A 131 -0.94 -37.18 -3.77
CA TYR A 131 -0.94 -35.83 -4.34
C TYR A 131 0.44 -35.20 -4.30
N TRP A 132 1.12 -35.28 -3.16
CA TRP A 132 2.44 -34.73 -2.95
C TRP A 132 3.47 -35.26 -3.95
N LEU A 133 3.56 -36.60 -4.09
CA LEU A 133 4.51 -37.25 -5.01
C LEU A 133 4.33 -36.75 -6.45
N ASN A 134 3.10 -36.69 -6.92
CA ASN A 134 2.79 -36.20 -8.27
C ASN A 134 3.11 -34.70 -8.43
N TYR A 135 2.76 -33.92 -7.43
CA TYR A 135 2.96 -32.45 -7.46
C TYR A 135 4.43 -32.07 -7.39
N GLU A 136 5.21 -32.78 -6.59
CA GLU A 136 6.67 -32.58 -6.50
C GLU A 136 7.38 -33.04 -7.78
N ALA A 137 6.99 -34.19 -8.34
CA ALA A 137 7.51 -34.67 -9.63
C ALA A 137 7.21 -33.70 -10.78
N ALA A 138 6.08 -32.98 -10.73
CA ALA A 138 5.73 -31.92 -11.68
C ALA A 138 6.51 -30.62 -11.46
N GLY A 139 7.38 -30.51 -10.44
CA GLY A 139 8.20 -29.33 -10.15
C GLY A 139 7.49 -28.22 -9.37
N LEU A 140 6.43 -28.55 -8.64
CA LEU A 140 5.65 -27.63 -7.81
C LEU A 140 5.08 -26.44 -8.62
N PRO A 141 4.34 -26.67 -9.70
CA PRO A 141 3.79 -25.61 -10.54
C PRO A 141 2.69 -24.81 -9.81
N ALA A 142 2.31 -23.69 -10.40
CA ALA A 142 1.12 -22.96 -9.97
C ALA A 142 -0.14 -23.82 -10.07
N VAL A 143 -1.05 -23.61 -9.12
CA VAL A 143 -2.25 -24.44 -8.97
C VAL A 143 -3.52 -23.62 -9.23
N HIS A 144 -4.44 -24.16 -10.01
CA HIS A 144 -5.78 -23.62 -10.18
C HIS A 144 -6.73 -24.15 -9.09
N HIS A 145 -7.81 -23.41 -8.83
CA HIS A 145 -8.90 -23.93 -8.01
C HIS A 145 -9.49 -25.19 -8.60
N SER A 146 -9.86 -26.13 -7.73
CA SER A 146 -10.62 -27.32 -8.14
C SER A 146 -11.94 -26.94 -8.81
N GLN A 147 -12.44 -27.81 -9.70
CA GLN A 147 -13.74 -27.60 -10.35
C GLN A 147 -14.86 -27.49 -9.31
N GLN A 148 -14.80 -28.29 -8.25
CA GLN A 148 -15.78 -28.29 -7.18
C GLN A 148 -15.76 -26.94 -6.43
N TYR A 149 -14.58 -26.38 -6.13
CA TYR A 149 -14.44 -25.07 -5.49
C TYR A 149 -15.02 -23.98 -6.38
N ARG A 150 -14.66 -23.99 -7.67
CA ARG A 150 -15.15 -23.00 -8.64
C ARG A 150 -16.67 -23.00 -8.76
N HIS A 151 -17.30 -24.19 -8.83
CA HIS A 151 -18.76 -24.29 -8.91
C HIS A 151 -19.44 -23.86 -7.60
N ALA A 152 -18.83 -24.14 -6.45
CA ALA A 152 -19.45 -23.86 -5.16
C ALA A 152 -19.33 -22.40 -4.73
N TYR A 153 -18.20 -21.73 -5.07
CA TYR A 153 -17.85 -20.44 -4.51
C TYR A 153 -17.63 -19.33 -5.55
N LEU A 154 -17.58 -19.68 -6.84
CA LEU A 154 -17.44 -18.75 -7.96
C LEU A 154 -16.33 -17.69 -7.71
N PRO A 155 -15.10 -18.11 -7.37
CA PRO A 155 -14.05 -17.20 -6.95
C PRO A 155 -13.61 -16.28 -8.10
N SER A 156 -13.81 -14.97 -7.92
CA SER A 156 -13.36 -13.94 -8.82
C SER A 156 -12.60 -12.89 -8.01
N TYR A 157 -11.27 -12.98 -7.99
CA TYR A 157 -10.40 -12.14 -7.18
C TYR A 157 -9.03 -11.90 -7.82
N ARG A 158 -8.32 -10.88 -7.33
CA ARG A 158 -6.89 -10.70 -7.57
C ARG A 158 -6.12 -10.76 -6.25
N VAL A 159 -4.90 -11.30 -6.32
CA VAL A 159 -3.98 -11.31 -5.17
C VAL A 159 -3.17 -10.02 -5.18
N ILE A 160 -3.19 -9.31 -4.06
CA ILE A 160 -2.43 -8.09 -3.84
C ILE A 160 -1.54 -8.22 -2.60
N ALA A 161 -0.45 -7.46 -2.55
CA ALA A 161 0.43 -7.41 -1.39
C ALA A 161 -0.23 -6.64 -0.23
N GLU A 162 0.16 -6.97 1.01
CA GLU A 162 -0.40 -6.39 2.24
C GLU A 162 -0.29 -4.87 2.30
N ASN A 163 0.76 -4.29 1.71
CA ASN A 163 0.91 -2.85 1.63
C ASN A 163 -0.21 -2.16 0.83
N PHE A 164 -0.74 -2.79 -0.23
CA PHE A 164 -1.93 -2.31 -0.94
C PHE A 164 -3.21 -2.59 -0.15
N ALA A 165 -3.32 -3.78 0.45
CA ALA A 165 -4.49 -4.15 1.25
C ALA A 165 -4.68 -3.21 2.44
N ARG A 166 -3.60 -2.80 3.10
CA ARG A 166 -3.61 -1.87 4.24
C ARG A 166 -4.20 -0.50 3.88
N PHE A 167 -3.85 0.01 2.70
CA PHE A 167 -4.28 1.32 2.23
C PHE A 167 -5.47 1.25 1.25
N PHE A 168 -6.15 0.10 1.16
CA PHE A 168 -7.16 -0.13 0.14
C PHE A 168 -8.28 0.92 0.16
N GLU A 169 -8.72 1.37 1.36
CA GLU A 169 -9.71 2.44 1.48
C GLU A 169 -9.24 3.78 0.89
N LEU A 170 -7.94 4.09 0.98
CA LEU A 170 -7.39 5.28 0.34
C LEU A 170 -7.53 5.20 -1.19
N PHE A 171 -7.20 4.06 -1.78
CA PHE A 171 -7.37 3.83 -3.21
C PHE A 171 -8.83 3.93 -3.63
N LEU A 172 -9.75 3.33 -2.88
CA LEU A 172 -11.19 3.45 -3.13
C LEU A 172 -11.67 4.91 -3.11
N ARG A 173 -11.20 5.72 -2.15
CA ARG A 173 -11.55 7.14 -2.08
C ARG A 173 -11.01 7.94 -3.25
N ILE A 174 -9.76 7.69 -3.63
CA ILE A 174 -9.16 8.32 -4.82
C ILE A 174 -9.98 7.99 -6.07
N ASP A 175 -10.28 6.71 -6.31
CA ASP A 175 -11.06 6.27 -7.47
C ASP A 175 -12.46 6.89 -7.50
N ARG A 176 -13.14 6.92 -6.34
CA ARG A 176 -14.47 7.55 -6.21
C ARG A 176 -14.44 9.04 -6.54
N ILE A 177 -13.42 9.78 -6.09
CA ILE A 177 -13.29 11.21 -6.36
C ILE A 177 -12.97 11.43 -7.84
N LEU A 178 -11.97 10.72 -8.38
CA LEU A 178 -11.57 10.84 -9.78
C LEU A 178 -12.70 10.52 -10.77
N ARG A 179 -13.65 9.65 -10.40
CA ARG A 179 -14.84 9.38 -11.22
C ARG A 179 -15.91 10.45 -11.14
N ARG A 180 -15.97 11.22 -10.04
CA ARG A 180 -17.04 12.21 -9.80
C ARG A 180 -16.74 13.62 -10.32
N THR A 181 -15.48 13.96 -10.50
CA THR A 181 -15.06 15.30 -10.85
C THR A 181 -13.85 15.31 -11.76
N GLU A 182 -13.80 16.24 -12.68
CA GLU A 182 -12.62 16.54 -13.52
C GLU A 182 -11.67 17.56 -12.84
N ASN A 183 -12.00 18.01 -11.63
CA ASN A 183 -11.16 18.93 -10.89
C ASN A 183 -9.86 18.26 -10.43
N PRO A 184 -8.78 19.03 -10.22
CA PRO A 184 -7.57 18.51 -9.61
C PRO A 184 -7.87 17.89 -8.25
N LEU A 185 -7.41 16.66 -8.04
CA LEU A 185 -7.44 16.00 -6.76
C LEU A 185 -6.08 16.17 -6.07
N LEU A 186 -6.04 16.87 -4.95
CA LEU A 186 -4.86 17.05 -4.13
C LEU A 186 -4.98 16.21 -2.85
N VAL A 187 -4.08 15.25 -2.71
CA VAL A 187 -3.99 14.34 -1.55
C VAL A 187 -2.78 14.74 -0.71
N ALA A 188 -2.99 15.08 0.55
CA ALA A 188 -1.89 15.27 1.50
C ALA A 188 -1.63 14.00 2.31
N ILE A 189 -0.37 13.63 2.48
CA ILE A 189 0.07 12.52 3.33
C ILE A 189 1.04 13.07 4.38
N ASP A 190 0.56 13.23 5.61
CA ASP A 190 1.34 13.74 6.75
C ASP A 190 1.61 12.63 7.78
N GLY A 191 2.42 12.96 8.76
CA GLY A 191 2.78 12.08 9.87
C GLY A 191 4.26 12.18 10.23
N PRO A 192 4.69 11.54 11.31
CA PRO A 192 6.06 11.63 11.79
C PRO A 192 7.07 11.02 10.80
N CYS A 193 8.34 11.39 10.95
CA CYS A 193 9.43 10.81 10.17
C CYS A 193 9.44 9.28 10.34
N ALA A 194 9.87 8.56 9.30
CA ALA A 194 9.87 7.10 9.23
C ALA A 194 8.49 6.42 9.32
N ALA A 195 7.35 7.14 9.29
CA ALA A 195 6.01 6.54 9.25
C ALA A 195 5.69 5.83 7.92
N GLY A 196 6.42 6.14 6.84
CA GLY A 196 6.24 5.47 5.53
C GLY A 196 5.52 6.32 4.48
N LYS A 197 5.44 7.64 4.68
CA LYS A 197 4.79 8.60 3.76
C LYS A 197 5.30 8.48 2.32
N THR A 198 6.60 8.56 2.13
CA THR A 198 7.25 8.43 0.80
C THR A 198 6.99 7.06 0.16
N THR A 199 6.95 5.98 0.97
CA THR A 199 6.61 4.65 0.49
C THR A 199 5.18 4.59 -0.01
N LEU A 200 4.22 5.17 0.72
CA LEU A 200 2.82 5.25 0.29
C LEU A 200 2.67 6.10 -0.97
N ALA A 201 3.33 7.25 -1.04
CA ALA A 201 3.32 8.08 -2.24
C ALA A 201 3.86 7.34 -3.47
N ALA A 202 4.95 6.57 -3.32
CA ALA A 202 5.49 5.71 -4.38
C ALA A 202 4.51 4.60 -4.80
N GLN A 203 3.76 4.00 -3.86
CA GLN A 203 2.73 3.01 -4.18
C GLN A 203 1.57 3.63 -4.98
N LEU A 204 1.14 4.83 -4.62
CA LEU A 204 0.13 5.56 -5.38
C LEU A 204 0.65 5.88 -6.79
N ALA A 205 1.89 6.35 -6.92
CA ALA A 205 2.50 6.64 -8.21
C ALA A 205 2.71 5.40 -9.10
N ALA A 206 2.81 4.20 -8.50
CA ALA A 206 2.85 2.94 -9.26
C ALA A 206 1.48 2.53 -9.82
N CYS A 207 0.38 3.02 -9.21
CA CYS A 207 -0.99 2.67 -9.62
C CYS A 207 -1.70 3.77 -10.41
N TYR A 208 -1.27 5.03 -10.26
CA TYR A 208 -1.93 6.18 -10.89
C TYR A 208 -0.94 7.04 -11.68
N GLU A 209 -1.44 7.64 -12.73
CA GLU A 209 -0.74 8.74 -13.38
C GLU A 209 -0.89 10.01 -12.53
N CYS A 210 0.08 10.28 -11.65
CA CYS A 210 0.06 11.37 -10.71
C CYS A 210 1.38 12.12 -10.62
N SER A 211 1.36 13.31 -10.00
CA SER A 211 2.56 14.03 -9.58
C SER A 211 2.76 13.89 -8.08
N VAL A 212 4.01 13.77 -7.64
CA VAL A 212 4.37 13.68 -6.23
C VAL A 212 5.29 14.85 -5.88
N PHE A 213 4.95 15.57 -4.81
CA PHE A 213 5.71 16.70 -4.27
C PHE A 213 6.06 16.42 -2.80
N HIS A 214 7.32 16.66 -2.43
CA HIS A 214 7.84 16.37 -1.11
C HIS A 214 7.96 17.66 -0.28
N THR A 215 7.40 17.69 0.93
CA THR A 215 7.53 18.85 1.80
C THR A 215 8.98 19.06 2.27
N ASP A 216 9.79 18.01 2.27
CA ASP A 216 11.22 18.09 2.59
C ASP A 216 12.00 18.96 1.60
N ASP A 217 11.47 19.22 0.41
CA ASP A 217 12.03 20.14 -0.58
C ASP A 217 11.67 21.63 -0.29
N PHE A 218 10.91 21.87 0.78
CA PHE A 218 10.44 23.20 1.17
C PHE A 218 10.89 23.60 2.57
N TYR A 219 12.12 23.26 2.96
CA TYR A 219 12.69 23.80 4.19
C TYR A 219 13.02 25.29 4.07
N LEU A 220 13.06 25.96 5.23
CA LEU A 220 13.39 27.38 5.31
C LEU A 220 14.78 27.68 4.77
N ARG A 221 14.88 28.74 4.00
CA ARG A 221 16.16 29.34 3.60
C ARG A 221 16.84 30.02 4.81
N PRO A 222 18.16 30.26 4.78
CA PRO A 222 18.88 30.83 5.92
C PRO A 222 18.27 32.11 6.49
N GLU A 223 17.83 33.02 5.63
CA GLU A 223 17.22 34.31 5.99
C GLU A 223 15.85 34.19 6.68
N GLN A 224 15.16 33.07 6.51
CA GLN A 224 13.85 32.79 7.11
C GLN A 224 13.98 32.11 8.49
N LYS A 225 15.17 31.66 8.87
CA LYS A 225 15.43 30.88 10.10
C LYS A 225 15.53 31.80 11.32
N THR A 226 14.41 32.34 11.78
CA THR A 226 14.34 33.18 12.99
C THR A 226 13.83 32.39 14.19
N PRO A 227 14.18 32.78 15.44
CA PRO A 227 13.64 32.16 16.64
C PRO A 227 12.09 32.14 16.65
N GLN A 228 11.48 33.26 16.21
CA GLN A 228 10.03 33.40 16.14
C GLN A 228 9.41 32.40 15.15
N ARG A 229 10.08 32.14 14.03
CA ARG A 229 9.60 31.15 13.03
C ARG A 229 9.70 29.71 13.59
N PHE A 230 10.81 29.39 14.24
CA PHE A 230 11.01 28.08 14.84
C PHE A 230 10.10 27.81 16.06
N ALA A 231 9.62 28.83 16.72
CA ALA A 231 8.65 28.71 17.81
C ALA A 231 7.23 28.33 17.31
N GLN A 232 6.96 28.47 16.02
CA GLN A 232 5.67 28.09 15.45
C GLN A 232 5.64 26.58 15.21
N ALA A 233 4.49 25.94 15.43
CA ALA A 233 4.26 24.55 15.07
C ALA A 233 4.46 24.35 13.55
N GLY A 234 5.37 23.45 13.16
CA GLY A 234 5.74 23.28 11.74
C GLY A 234 6.50 24.44 11.12
N GLY A 235 7.02 25.34 11.94
CA GLY A 235 7.70 26.56 11.51
C GLY A 235 9.03 26.38 10.77
N ASN A 236 9.55 25.16 10.69
CA ASN A 236 10.76 24.82 9.94
C ASN A 236 10.50 24.59 8.43
N MET A 237 9.24 24.58 7.98
CA MET A 237 8.86 24.47 6.57
C MET A 237 8.49 25.84 5.98
N ASP A 238 8.91 26.09 4.75
CA ASP A 238 8.51 27.24 3.91
C ASP A 238 7.16 26.98 3.25
N ARG A 239 6.11 26.94 4.07
CA ARG A 239 4.74 26.65 3.64
C ARG A 239 4.20 27.69 2.66
N GLU A 240 4.68 28.91 2.76
CA GLU A 240 4.31 30.01 1.87
C GLU A 240 4.81 29.72 0.45
N ARG A 241 6.04 29.23 0.31
CA ARG A 241 6.61 28.83 -0.97
C ARG A 241 5.91 27.58 -1.52
N LEU A 242 5.61 26.57 -0.68
CA LEU A 242 4.85 25.41 -1.11
C LEU A 242 3.46 25.80 -1.65
N ALA A 243 2.78 26.72 -0.96
CA ALA A 243 1.47 27.20 -1.41
C ALA A 243 1.56 27.91 -2.77
N THR A 244 2.48 28.87 -2.91
CA THR A 244 2.57 29.73 -4.12
C THR A 244 3.18 29.02 -5.32
N GLU A 245 4.16 28.13 -5.11
CA GLU A 245 4.89 27.46 -6.21
C GLU A 245 4.25 26.13 -6.64
N VAL A 246 3.50 25.47 -5.75
CA VAL A 246 2.92 24.15 -6.03
C VAL A 246 1.39 24.15 -5.95
N LEU A 247 0.83 24.50 -4.78
CA LEU A 247 -0.61 24.27 -4.54
C LEU A 247 -1.49 25.21 -5.36
N ASP A 248 -1.15 26.49 -5.43
CA ASP A 248 -1.90 27.46 -6.24
C ASP A 248 -1.87 27.14 -7.74
N PRO A 249 -0.71 26.85 -8.38
CA PRO A 249 -0.68 26.39 -9.77
C PRO A 249 -1.48 25.12 -10.02
N LEU A 250 -1.39 24.11 -9.13
CA LEU A 250 -2.16 22.88 -9.28
C LEU A 250 -3.67 23.14 -9.25
N ARG A 251 -4.14 24.02 -8.34
CA ARG A 251 -5.56 24.39 -8.28
C ARG A 251 -6.04 25.13 -9.54
N ARG A 252 -5.13 25.86 -10.21
CA ARG A 252 -5.41 26.52 -11.50
C ARG A 252 -5.17 25.63 -12.73
N ARG A 253 -4.80 24.35 -12.53
CA ARG A 253 -4.44 23.38 -13.59
C ARG A 253 -3.25 23.83 -14.45
N GLU A 254 -2.30 24.52 -13.81
CA GLU A 254 -1.11 25.03 -14.43
C GLU A 254 0.08 24.07 -14.23
N THR A 255 1.10 24.19 -15.08
CA THR A 255 2.39 23.55 -14.89
C THR A 255 3.09 24.13 -13.67
N VAL A 256 3.62 23.26 -12.82
CA VAL A 256 4.38 23.64 -11.62
C VAL A 256 5.85 23.79 -11.95
N LEU A 257 6.46 24.91 -11.60
CA LEU A 257 7.92 25.01 -11.57
C LEU A 257 8.39 24.51 -10.20
N TYR A 258 8.76 23.23 -10.14
CA TYR A 258 9.19 22.58 -8.91
C TYR A 258 10.65 22.88 -8.60
N ARG A 259 10.91 23.57 -7.49
CA ARG A 259 12.23 24.07 -7.10
C ARG A 259 12.65 23.53 -5.72
N PRO A 260 13.22 22.31 -5.64
CA PRO A 260 13.68 21.74 -4.39
C PRO A 260 14.74 22.61 -3.69
N TYR A 261 14.63 22.73 -2.36
CA TYR A 261 15.65 23.33 -1.51
C TYR A 261 16.67 22.29 -1.07
N SER A 262 17.94 22.56 -1.30
CA SER A 262 19.04 21.72 -0.85
C SER A 262 19.53 22.16 0.52
N CYS A 263 19.34 21.34 1.55
CA CYS A 263 19.92 21.58 2.88
C CYS A 263 21.47 21.58 2.86
N LYS A 264 22.08 20.88 1.91
CA LYS A 264 23.54 20.79 1.78
C LYS A 264 24.15 22.09 1.26
N THR A 265 23.57 22.67 0.21
CA THR A 265 24.04 23.93 -0.40
C THR A 265 23.34 25.16 0.17
N GLN A 266 22.25 24.97 0.93
CA GLN A 266 21.39 26.02 1.47
C GLN A 266 20.76 26.92 0.38
N THR A 267 20.51 26.35 -0.80
CA THR A 267 19.96 27.08 -1.95
C THR A 267 18.73 26.38 -2.50
N VAL A 268 17.86 27.15 -3.14
CA VAL A 268 16.76 26.64 -3.96
C VAL A 268 17.30 26.38 -5.36
N SER A 269 16.96 25.22 -5.95
CA SER A 269 17.38 24.86 -7.31
C SER A 269 16.69 25.76 -8.36
N ASN A 270 17.22 25.74 -9.60
CA ASN A 270 16.54 26.38 -10.74
C ASN A 270 15.21 25.69 -11.07
N GLY A 271 15.06 24.44 -10.62
CA GLY A 271 13.83 23.67 -10.75
C GLY A 271 13.65 22.94 -12.07
N SER A 272 12.56 22.19 -12.12
CA SER A 272 12.08 21.50 -13.30
C SER A 272 10.58 21.73 -13.48
N SER A 273 10.11 21.74 -14.72
CA SER A 273 8.69 21.85 -15.01
C SER A 273 8.00 20.50 -14.78
N VAL A 274 6.97 20.49 -13.95
CA VAL A 274 6.08 19.36 -13.72
C VAL A 274 4.74 19.66 -14.36
N SER A 275 4.41 18.94 -15.41
CA SER A 275 3.12 19.09 -16.11
C SER A 275 1.96 18.75 -15.18
N PHE A 276 0.86 19.46 -15.34
CA PHE A 276 -0.36 19.20 -14.58
C PHE A 276 -0.84 17.75 -14.74
N ARG A 277 -1.21 17.13 -13.62
CA ARG A 277 -1.90 15.84 -13.54
C ARG A 277 -3.19 16.01 -12.74
N ARG A 278 -4.20 15.18 -13.01
CA ARG A 278 -5.46 15.23 -12.24
C ARG A 278 -5.24 14.84 -10.77
N LEU A 279 -4.40 13.84 -10.51
CA LEU A 279 -4.02 13.43 -9.15
C LEU A 279 -2.65 14.01 -8.80
N ASN A 280 -2.60 14.68 -7.66
CA ASN A 280 -1.37 15.25 -7.12
C ASN A 280 -1.23 14.87 -5.66
N ILE A 281 -0.07 14.36 -5.27
CA ILE A 281 0.24 13.89 -3.94
C ILE A 281 1.27 14.82 -3.31
N ILE A 282 0.96 15.37 -2.16
CA ILE A 282 1.85 16.19 -1.37
C ILE A 282 2.18 15.40 -0.10
N GLU A 283 3.42 14.91 0.01
CA GLU A 283 3.81 14.07 1.13
C GLU A 283 4.95 14.68 1.93
N GLY A 284 4.93 14.39 3.22
CA GLY A 284 5.99 14.74 4.15
C GLY A 284 5.45 15.33 5.45
N SER A 285 6.32 15.45 6.45
CA SER A 285 5.97 16.10 7.71
C SER A 285 5.55 17.53 7.44
N TYR A 286 4.51 18.00 8.13
CA TYR A 286 3.91 19.33 8.00
C TYR A 286 3.08 19.58 6.74
N SER A 287 2.84 18.59 5.87
CA SER A 287 1.99 18.76 4.69
C SER A 287 0.56 19.21 5.05
N LEU A 288 0.05 18.78 6.22
CA LEU A 288 -1.26 19.20 6.76
C LEU A 288 -1.18 20.38 7.74
N HIS A 289 -0.17 21.28 7.57
CA HIS A 289 -0.14 22.53 8.34
C HIS A 289 -1.48 23.27 8.18
N PRO A 290 -2.05 23.89 9.24
CA PRO A 290 -3.36 24.55 9.18
C PRO A 290 -3.55 25.49 8.00
N ASP A 291 -2.52 26.26 7.64
CA ASP A 291 -2.57 27.20 6.49
C ASP A 291 -2.71 26.49 5.13
N LEU A 292 -2.36 25.19 5.04
CA LEU A 292 -2.37 24.41 3.81
C LEU A 292 -3.60 23.51 3.69
N ARG A 293 -4.29 23.18 4.78
CA ARG A 293 -5.43 22.22 4.77
C ARG A 293 -6.52 22.55 3.78
N LYS A 294 -6.76 23.82 3.50
CA LYS A 294 -7.76 24.31 2.54
C LYS A 294 -7.49 23.89 1.08
N TYR A 295 -6.26 23.49 0.77
CA TYR A 295 -5.88 23.06 -0.57
C TYR A 295 -6.16 21.58 -0.83
N TYR A 296 -6.41 20.76 0.18
CA TYR A 296 -6.49 19.32 0.03
C TYR A 296 -7.92 18.81 0.01
N ASP A 297 -8.18 17.90 -0.94
CA ASP A 297 -9.45 17.20 -1.06
C ASP A 297 -9.47 15.94 -0.22
N LEU A 298 -8.28 15.36 0.06
CA LEU A 298 -8.13 14.18 0.88
C LEU A 298 -6.88 14.30 1.76
N LYS A 299 -7.09 14.14 3.07
CA LYS A 299 -6.06 14.30 4.11
C LYS A 299 -5.80 12.95 4.76
N VAL A 300 -4.58 12.46 4.59
CA VAL A 300 -4.12 11.17 5.11
C VAL A 300 -3.06 11.41 6.17
N VAL A 301 -3.23 10.80 7.33
CA VAL A 301 -2.22 10.83 8.40
C VAL A 301 -1.74 9.40 8.65
N LEU A 302 -0.43 9.22 8.50
CA LEU A 302 0.24 8.01 8.94
C LEU A 302 0.80 8.26 10.34
N ASP A 303 0.62 7.29 11.22
CA ASP A 303 1.22 7.34 12.56
C ASP A 303 2.12 6.12 12.76
N ILE A 304 3.04 6.18 13.70
CA ILE A 304 3.96 5.10 14.01
C ILE A 304 4.32 5.10 15.48
N ALA A 305 4.28 3.92 16.11
CA ALA A 305 4.72 3.78 17.49
C ALA A 305 6.19 4.21 17.64
N PRO A 306 6.56 4.93 18.71
CA PRO A 306 7.92 5.48 18.90
C PRO A 306 9.04 4.44 18.79
N GLU A 307 8.80 3.22 19.27
CA GLU A 307 9.75 2.12 19.18
C GLU A 307 9.97 1.69 17.72
N HIS A 308 8.89 1.56 16.94
CA HIS A 308 8.98 1.20 15.52
C HIS A 308 9.64 2.32 14.71
N GLN A 309 9.31 3.59 15.00
CA GLN A 309 9.93 4.76 14.39
C GLN A 309 11.45 4.73 14.60
N TRP A 310 11.88 4.55 15.85
CA TRP A 310 13.29 4.51 16.21
C TRP A 310 14.04 3.35 15.55
N ASN A 311 13.42 2.17 15.49
CA ASN A 311 14.01 1.01 14.82
C ASN A 311 14.15 1.21 13.30
N ARG A 312 13.23 1.90 12.65
CA ARG A 312 13.34 2.27 11.22
C ARG A 312 14.44 3.29 10.99
N LEU A 313 14.53 4.32 11.84
CA LEU A 313 15.59 5.33 11.77
C LEU A 313 16.98 4.70 11.93
N LYS A 314 17.19 3.83 12.91
CA LYS A 314 18.46 3.13 13.12
C LYS A 314 18.95 2.34 11.89
N ARG A 315 18.03 1.83 11.07
CA ARG A 315 18.37 1.06 9.86
C ARG A 315 18.73 1.97 8.67
N ARG A 316 18.32 3.22 8.71
CA ARG A 316 18.44 4.17 7.58
C ARG A 316 19.52 5.23 7.80
N GLU A 317 19.69 5.69 9.03
CA GLU A 317 20.43 6.88 9.36
C GLU A 317 21.81 6.57 9.97
N SER A 318 22.74 7.53 9.81
CA SER A 318 24.02 7.51 10.53
C SER A 318 23.83 7.88 12.01
N GLN A 319 24.80 7.53 12.87
CA GLN A 319 24.76 7.85 14.30
C GLN A 319 24.56 9.36 14.55
N LYS A 320 25.27 10.20 13.80
CA LYS A 320 25.14 11.68 13.90
C LYS A 320 23.74 12.17 13.52
N SER A 321 23.14 11.57 12.48
CA SER A 321 21.76 11.90 12.09
C SER A 321 20.76 11.45 13.16
N LEU A 322 20.95 10.27 13.78
CA LEU A 322 20.08 9.76 14.85
C LEU A 322 20.00 10.72 16.04
N GLU A 323 21.12 11.35 16.44
CA GLU A 323 21.13 12.35 17.50
C GLU A 323 20.27 13.57 17.12
N GLN A 324 20.37 14.04 15.86
CA GLN A 324 19.54 15.14 15.37
C GLN A 324 18.05 14.76 15.33
N PHE A 325 17.71 13.53 14.94
CA PHE A 325 16.33 13.04 14.98
C PHE A 325 15.80 13.04 16.40
N ARG A 326 16.56 12.46 17.37
CA ARG A 326 16.16 12.37 18.76
C ARG A 326 15.98 13.72 19.42
N ASP A 327 16.97 14.62 19.23
CA ASP A 327 17.08 15.85 20.02
C ASP A 327 16.35 17.05 19.37
N ARG A 328 15.99 16.94 18.09
CA ARG A 328 15.40 18.06 17.36
C ARG A 328 14.17 17.68 16.53
N TRP A 329 14.30 16.74 15.58
CA TRP A 329 13.24 16.54 14.60
C TRP A 329 12.00 15.86 15.19
N ILE A 330 12.15 14.78 15.95
CA ILE A 330 11.04 14.09 16.59
C ILE A 330 10.29 15.01 17.56
N PRO A 331 10.94 15.75 18.48
CA PRO A 331 10.26 16.73 19.34
C PRO A 331 9.46 17.78 18.56
N LEU A 332 10.00 18.33 17.47
CA LEU A 332 9.30 19.31 16.63
C LEU A 332 8.08 18.73 15.94
N GLU A 333 8.16 17.50 15.43
CA GLU A 333 7.04 16.80 14.82
C GLU A 333 5.96 16.47 15.86
N GLN A 334 6.32 16.06 17.07
CA GLN A 334 5.38 15.79 18.15
C GLN A 334 4.66 17.07 18.60
N GLN A 335 5.39 18.18 18.76
CA GLN A 335 4.80 19.48 19.07
C GLN A 335 3.81 19.90 17.97
N TYR A 336 4.23 19.80 16.70
CA TYR A 336 3.37 20.10 15.56
C TYR A 336 2.09 19.28 15.58
N ALA A 337 2.19 17.96 15.73
CA ALA A 337 1.04 17.07 15.74
C ALA A 337 0.03 17.43 16.85
N LYS A 338 0.56 17.78 18.05
CA LYS A 338 -0.25 18.19 19.19
C LYS A 338 -0.90 19.55 18.98
N ASP A 339 -0.10 20.58 18.64
CA ASP A 339 -0.56 21.96 18.60
C ASP A 339 -1.53 22.21 17.44
N THR A 340 -1.37 21.47 16.33
CA THR A 340 -2.23 21.59 15.16
C THR A 340 -3.40 20.61 15.15
N LYS A 341 -3.50 19.72 16.16
CA LYS A 341 -4.48 18.64 16.20
C LYS A 341 -4.47 17.84 14.90
N LEU A 342 -3.27 17.35 14.53
CA LEU A 342 -3.02 16.70 13.24
C LEU A 342 -3.98 15.53 12.98
N MET A 343 -4.19 14.67 13.99
CA MET A 343 -5.04 13.48 13.86
C MET A 343 -6.51 13.84 13.62
N ASP A 344 -6.99 14.92 14.25
CA ASP A 344 -8.40 15.36 14.15
C ASP A 344 -8.77 15.88 12.76
N CYS A 345 -7.78 16.30 11.96
CA CYS A 345 -8.03 16.82 10.62
C CYS A 345 -7.98 15.73 9.53
N ALA A 346 -7.60 14.50 9.87
CA ALA A 346 -7.44 13.42 8.91
C ALA A 346 -8.78 12.89 8.40
N ASP A 347 -8.90 12.72 7.08
CA ASP A 347 -10.00 11.97 6.46
C ASP A 347 -9.74 10.46 6.56
N LEU A 348 -8.44 10.09 6.58
CA LEU A 348 -7.95 8.72 6.80
C LEU A 348 -6.76 8.75 7.76
N TYR A 349 -6.82 7.91 8.79
CA TYR A 349 -5.76 7.74 9.80
C TYR A 349 -5.29 6.29 9.84
N TYR A 350 -3.96 6.10 9.72
CA TYR A 350 -3.34 4.78 9.70
C TYR A 350 -2.27 4.67 10.79
N PRO A 351 -2.56 4.00 11.92
CA PRO A 351 -1.57 3.69 12.95
C PRO A 351 -0.71 2.48 12.55
N PHE A 352 0.59 2.51 12.93
CA PHE A 352 1.57 1.43 12.68
C PHE A 352 2.31 0.98 13.94
#